data_94f622799f64843e1b440e4f40126e7f
#
_entry.id   94f622799f64843e1b440e4f40126e7f
#
_cell.length_a   1.000
_cell.length_b   1.000
_cell.length_c   1.000
_cell.angle_alpha   90.00
_cell.angle_beta   90.00
_cell.angle_gamma   90.00
#
_symmetry.space_group_name_H-M   'P 1'
#
loop_
_entity.id
_entity.type
_entity.pdbx_description
1 polymer ?
#
loop_
_entity_poly.entity_id
_entity_poly.type
_entity_poly.pdbx_seq_one_letter_code
_entity_poly.pdbx_strand_id
1 'polypeptide(L)'
;PQTVTLPMPIEIKERYLEVREIGSNAVIAVIEVLSPKNKRKGKGRTVYEAKRQTVLGSASHLIEIDLLRSDPPMPMQGAVQLAHYHVLVSRAEQRPQAELYAATVRDPLPEFSVPLKAADEAVLVNLQAIFAGMYERASYDLRIDYSQPLSPPSFSEAAQA
;
A
#
# COMPACT_ATOMS: atom_id res chain seq x y z
N PRO A 1 45.10 18.50 -2.53
CA PRO A 1 43.87 18.08 -1.82
C PRO A 1 43.09 17.08 -2.69
N GLN A 2 42.54 16.05 -2.04
CA GLN A 2 41.70 15.06 -2.70
C GLN A 2 40.22 15.45 -2.47
N THR A 3 39.43 15.43 -3.54
CA THR A 3 37.96 15.65 -3.42
C THR A 3 37.30 14.33 -3.07
N VAL A 4 36.46 14.36 -2.06
CA VAL A 4 35.63 13.21 -1.64
C VAL A 4 34.16 13.62 -1.64
N THR A 5 33.28 12.66 -1.87
CA THR A 5 31.83 12.87 -1.82
C THR A 5 31.31 12.34 -0.49
N LEU A 6 30.61 13.16 0.26
CA LEU A 6 29.95 12.76 1.50
C LEU A 6 28.55 12.21 1.21
N PRO A 7 28.11 11.15 1.92
CA PRO A 7 26.71 10.71 1.83
C PRO A 7 25.82 11.82 2.41
N MET A 8 24.96 12.38 1.58
CA MET A 8 23.98 13.38 2.00
C MET A 8 22.75 12.71 2.59
N PRO A 9 22.10 13.33 3.60
CA PRO A 9 20.82 12.86 4.10
C PRO A 9 19.79 12.82 2.95
N ILE A 10 19.19 11.68 2.75
CA ILE A 10 18.06 11.55 1.80
C ILE A 10 16.80 11.92 2.58
N GLU A 11 16.14 12.99 2.18
CA GLU A 11 14.82 13.33 2.68
C GLU A 11 13.82 12.26 2.22
N ILE A 12 13.25 11.51 3.17
CA ILE A 12 12.23 10.51 2.88
C ILE A 12 10.90 11.24 3.01
N LYS A 13 10.33 11.65 1.88
CA LYS A 13 8.94 12.14 1.85
C LYS A 13 8.01 10.94 1.84
N GLU A 14 7.37 10.67 2.96
CA GLU A 14 6.26 9.71 3.02
C GLU A 14 4.97 10.42 2.63
N ARG A 15 4.18 9.76 1.80
CA ARG A 15 2.86 10.25 1.39
C ARG A 15 1.84 9.22 1.83
N TYR A 16 0.85 9.68 2.57
CA TYR A 16 -0.27 8.88 3.04
C TYR A 16 -1.51 9.76 3.09
N LEU A 17 -2.66 9.14 3.22
CA LEU A 17 -3.92 9.84 3.36
C LEU A 17 -4.45 9.62 4.77
N GLU A 18 -5.06 10.64 5.33
CA GLU A 18 -5.78 10.55 6.60
C GLU A 18 -7.23 10.96 6.39
N VAL A 19 -8.13 10.12 6.85
CA VAL A 19 -9.53 10.48 7.03
C VAL A 19 -9.67 11.06 8.42
N ARG A 20 -10.11 12.30 8.49
CA ARG A 20 -10.23 13.04 9.76
C ARG A 20 -11.67 13.46 10.02
N GLU A 21 -12.02 13.47 11.30
CA GLU A 21 -13.30 13.99 11.74
C GLU A 21 -13.37 15.50 11.59
N ILE A 22 -14.48 15.98 11.02
CA ILE A 22 -14.76 17.42 10.94
C ILE A 22 -15.06 17.93 12.35
N GLY A 23 -14.39 19.00 12.74
CA GLY A 23 -14.55 19.63 14.06
C GLY A 23 -13.46 19.24 15.07
N SER A 24 -13.32 17.96 15.41
CA SER A 24 -12.27 17.50 16.34
C SER A 24 -10.89 17.33 15.69
N ASN A 25 -10.85 17.17 14.36
CA ASN A 25 -9.66 16.84 13.57
C ASN A 25 -9.00 15.49 13.98
N ALA A 26 -9.71 14.64 14.70
CA ALA A 26 -9.22 13.31 15.07
C ALA A 26 -9.04 12.43 13.84
N VAL A 27 -7.95 11.65 13.79
CA VAL A 27 -7.68 10.72 12.70
C VAL A 27 -8.55 9.48 12.88
N ILE A 28 -9.44 9.23 11.92
CA ILE A 28 -10.33 8.07 11.89
C ILE A 28 -9.64 6.90 11.20
N ALA A 29 -9.07 7.15 10.03
CA ALA A 29 -8.38 6.13 9.24
C ALA A 29 -7.10 6.69 8.59
N VAL A 30 -6.10 5.83 8.50
CA VAL A 30 -4.84 6.09 7.79
C VAL A 30 -4.78 5.14 6.59
N ILE A 31 -4.57 5.68 5.40
CA ILE A 31 -4.46 4.92 4.15
C ILE A 31 -3.03 5.08 3.63
N GLU A 32 -2.32 3.98 3.56
CA GLU A 32 -0.93 3.89 3.09
C GLU A 32 -0.89 3.17 1.74
N VAL A 33 -0.34 3.83 0.73
CA VAL A 33 0.06 3.14 -0.51
C VAL A 33 1.54 2.85 -0.42
N LEU A 34 1.90 1.57 -0.33
CA LEU A 34 3.28 1.17 -0.08
C LEU A 34 4.20 1.54 -1.24
N SER A 35 5.37 2.05 -0.90
CA SER A 35 6.45 2.33 -1.83
C SER A 35 7.54 1.26 -1.74
N PRO A 36 8.44 1.13 -2.74
CA PRO A 36 9.59 0.24 -2.65
C PRO A 36 10.46 0.47 -1.40
N LYS A 37 10.53 1.70 -0.91
CA LYS A 37 11.26 2.04 0.32
C LYS A 37 10.63 1.43 1.57
N ASN A 38 9.30 1.32 1.60
CA ASN A 38 8.59 0.71 2.73
C ASN A 38 8.83 -0.80 2.80
N LYS A 39 8.98 -1.47 1.64
CA LYS A 39 9.12 -2.93 1.56
C LYS A 39 10.56 -3.43 1.60
N ARG A 40 11.47 -2.73 0.94
CA ARG A 40 12.88 -3.14 0.86
C ARG A 40 13.57 -3.06 2.22
N LYS A 41 14.34 -4.07 2.58
CA LYS A 41 15.15 -4.07 3.81
C LYS A 41 15.99 -2.80 3.91
N GLY A 42 15.99 -2.16 5.07
CA GLY A 42 16.76 -0.97 5.37
C GLY A 42 15.99 0.09 6.15
N LYS A 43 16.58 1.26 6.29
CA LYS A 43 16.05 2.36 7.13
C LYS A 43 14.60 2.75 6.78
N GLY A 44 14.24 2.77 5.48
CA GLY A 44 12.89 3.13 5.07
C GLY A 44 11.84 2.15 5.59
N ARG A 45 12.12 0.83 5.51
CA ARG A 45 11.27 -0.20 6.08
C ARG A 45 11.14 -0.07 7.59
N THR A 46 12.24 0.12 8.30
CA THR A 46 12.23 0.29 9.76
C THR A 46 11.38 1.48 10.19
N VAL A 47 11.50 2.61 9.50
CA VAL A 47 10.69 3.81 9.75
C VAL A 47 9.21 3.52 9.51
N TYR A 48 8.89 2.88 8.40
CA TYR A 48 7.51 2.53 8.07
C TYR A 48 6.92 1.52 9.09
N GLU A 49 7.65 0.48 9.46
CA GLU A 49 7.20 -0.49 10.46
C GLU A 49 6.94 0.16 11.82
N ALA A 50 7.77 1.11 12.24
CA ALA A 50 7.53 1.87 13.47
C ALA A 50 6.26 2.72 13.38
N LYS A 51 6.02 3.42 12.27
CA LYS A 51 4.78 4.16 12.00
C LYS A 51 3.57 3.22 12.01
N ARG A 52 3.67 2.10 11.32
CA ARG A 52 2.65 1.06 11.28
C ARG A 52 2.25 0.60 12.69
N GLN A 53 3.23 0.32 13.55
CA GLN A 53 2.98 -0.05 14.95
C GLN A 53 2.27 1.06 15.72
N THR A 54 2.65 2.32 15.51
CA THR A 54 1.99 3.47 16.14
C THR A 54 0.51 3.53 15.74
N VAL A 55 0.19 3.37 14.45
CA VAL A 55 -1.20 3.37 13.99
C VAL A 55 -1.97 2.16 14.53
N LEU A 56 -1.35 0.96 14.51
CA LEU A 56 -1.97 -0.26 15.05
C LEU A 56 -2.22 -0.18 16.56
N GLY A 57 -1.43 0.58 17.31
CA GLY A 57 -1.64 0.86 18.74
C GLY A 57 -2.62 1.98 19.03
N SER A 58 -3.16 2.66 18.03
CA SER A 58 -4.09 3.79 18.17
C SER A 58 -5.54 3.36 17.94
N ALA A 59 -6.48 4.29 18.13
CA ALA A 59 -7.89 4.11 17.79
C ALA A 59 -8.21 4.33 16.29
N SER A 60 -7.22 4.69 15.48
CA SER A 60 -7.41 4.90 14.05
C SER A 60 -7.37 3.57 13.29
N HIS A 61 -8.19 3.42 12.26
CA HIS A 61 -8.12 2.28 11.34
C HIS A 61 -6.87 2.40 10.45
N LEU A 62 -6.36 1.26 9.97
CA LEU A 62 -5.24 1.22 9.03
C LEU A 62 -5.66 0.51 7.75
N ILE A 63 -5.42 1.15 6.62
CA ILE A 63 -5.54 0.53 5.30
C ILE A 63 -4.14 0.55 4.65
N GLU A 64 -3.62 -0.61 4.29
CA GLU A 64 -2.35 -0.72 3.54
C GLU A 64 -2.64 -1.26 2.15
N ILE A 65 -2.24 -0.52 1.12
CA ILE A 65 -2.38 -0.89 -0.29
C ILE A 65 -1.00 -1.23 -0.83
N ASP A 66 -0.74 -2.51 -1.07
CA ASP A 66 0.51 -3.04 -1.63
C ASP A 66 0.31 -3.49 -3.07
N LEU A 67 0.68 -2.64 -4.01
CA LEU A 67 0.67 -2.93 -5.45
C LEU A 67 2.07 -3.24 -5.98
N LEU A 68 2.99 -3.65 -5.11
CA LEU A 68 4.37 -3.93 -5.46
C LEU A 68 4.63 -5.43 -5.46
N ARG A 69 5.01 -5.97 -6.61
CA ARG A 69 5.38 -7.37 -6.77
C ARG A 69 6.73 -7.72 -6.14
N SER A 70 7.62 -6.72 -6.02
CA SER A 70 8.93 -6.90 -5.41
C SER A 70 8.87 -6.82 -3.90
N ASP A 71 9.76 -7.54 -3.25
CA ASP A 71 9.92 -7.64 -1.81
C ASP A 71 8.70 -8.26 -1.09
N PRO A 72 8.91 -8.97 0.00
CA PRO A 72 7.81 -9.62 0.73
C PRO A 72 6.83 -8.58 1.31
N PRO A 73 5.56 -8.95 1.48
CA PRO A 73 4.56 -8.09 2.12
C PRO A 73 4.97 -7.71 3.55
N MET A 74 4.28 -6.74 4.12
CA MET A 74 4.45 -6.40 5.54
C MET A 74 4.13 -7.60 6.43
N PRO A 75 4.76 -7.69 7.62
CA PRO A 75 4.56 -8.83 8.52
C PRO A 75 3.08 -9.03 8.87
N MET A 76 2.59 -10.23 8.63
CA MET A 76 1.25 -10.71 8.96
C MET A 76 1.37 -12.14 9.51
N GLN A 77 0.39 -12.55 10.33
CA GLN A 77 0.29 -13.91 10.86
C GLN A 77 -0.93 -14.61 10.25
N GLY A 78 -0.82 -15.92 10.07
CA GLY A 78 -1.89 -16.74 9.49
C GLY A 78 -1.56 -17.23 8.09
N ALA A 79 -2.53 -17.89 7.45
CA ALA A 79 -2.40 -18.39 6.09
C ALA A 79 -2.62 -17.25 5.09
N VAL A 80 -1.52 -16.59 4.71
CA VAL A 80 -1.57 -15.54 3.69
C VAL A 80 -1.64 -16.19 2.31
N GLN A 81 -2.67 -15.88 1.54
CA GLN A 81 -2.81 -16.35 0.17
C GLN A 81 -1.67 -15.80 -0.70
N LEU A 82 -1.07 -16.68 -1.50
CA LEU A 82 -0.06 -16.27 -2.47
C LEU A 82 -0.72 -15.38 -3.53
N ALA A 83 -0.29 -14.14 -3.59
CA ALA A 83 -0.78 -13.14 -4.53
C ALA A 83 0.30 -12.10 -4.84
N HIS A 84 0.05 -11.29 -5.86
CA HIS A 84 0.99 -10.25 -6.27
C HIS A 84 0.69 -8.91 -5.57
N TYR A 85 -0.57 -8.68 -5.27
CA TYR A 85 -1.10 -7.44 -4.69
C TYR A 85 -1.94 -7.74 -3.47
N HIS A 86 -1.88 -6.85 -2.50
CA HIS A 86 -2.61 -7.01 -1.24
C HIS A 86 -3.22 -5.66 -0.83
N VAL A 87 -4.43 -5.72 -0.31
CA VAL A 87 -5.02 -4.63 0.46
C VAL A 87 -5.36 -5.16 1.84
N LEU A 88 -4.78 -4.57 2.87
CA LEU A 88 -5.05 -4.88 4.27
C LEU A 88 -5.98 -3.81 4.84
N VAL A 89 -7.07 -4.23 5.47
CA VAL A 89 -7.97 -3.36 6.22
C VAL A 89 -7.98 -3.80 7.68
N SER A 90 -7.34 -3.03 8.54
CA SER A 90 -7.28 -3.26 9.99
C SER A 90 -8.20 -2.30 10.72
N ARG A 91 -9.36 -2.79 11.11
CA ARG A 91 -10.30 -2.05 11.95
C ARG A 91 -9.79 -2.00 13.38
N ALA A 92 -9.79 -0.82 13.99
CA ALA A 92 -9.22 -0.63 15.32
C ALA A 92 -9.86 -1.55 16.37
N GLU A 93 -11.18 -1.70 16.30
CA GLU A 93 -12.00 -2.49 17.23
C GLU A 93 -11.92 -4.02 17.04
N GLN A 94 -11.37 -4.46 15.88
CA GLN A 94 -11.25 -5.89 15.56
C GLN A 94 -9.84 -6.45 15.76
N ARG A 95 -8.88 -5.59 16.11
CA ARG A 95 -7.50 -6.00 16.32
C ARG A 95 -7.35 -7.07 17.40
N PRO A 96 -6.48 -8.04 17.20
CA PRO A 96 -5.42 -8.12 16.19
C PRO A 96 -5.85 -8.66 14.82
N GLN A 97 -7.12 -8.92 14.59
CA GLN A 97 -7.63 -9.40 13.31
C GLN A 97 -7.70 -8.27 12.28
N ALA A 98 -7.52 -8.62 11.01
CA ALA A 98 -7.64 -7.72 9.88
C ALA A 98 -8.16 -8.47 8.65
N GLU A 99 -8.80 -7.76 7.75
CA GLU A 99 -9.25 -8.27 6.45
C GLU A 99 -8.10 -8.15 5.46
N LEU A 100 -7.83 -9.21 4.70
CA LEU A 100 -6.83 -9.21 3.65
C LEU A 100 -7.47 -9.54 2.31
N TYR A 101 -7.39 -8.60 1.39
CA TYR A 101 -7.81 -8.76 -0.01
C TYR A 101 -6.56 -9.03 -0.84
N ALA A 102 -6.51 -10.18 -1.51
CA ALA A 102 -5.39 -10.61 -2.32
C ALA A 102 -5.79 -10.68 -3.78
N ALA A 103 -4.92 -10.22 -4.67
CA ALA A 103 -5.14 -10.29 -6.12
C ALA A 103 -3.86 -10.66 -6.85
N THR A 104 -3.99 -11.45 -7.90
CA THR A 104 -2.91 -11.72 -8.85
C THR A 104 -2.93 -10.68 -9.98
N VAL A 105 -1.93 -10.72 -10.86
CA VAL A 105 -1.90 -9.85 -12.05
C VAL A 105 -3.03 -10.14 -13.05
N ARG A 106 -3.73 -11.25 -12.88
CA ARG A 106 -4.85 -11.68 -13.75
C ARG A 106 -6.21 -11.28 -13.18
N ASP A 107 -6.23 -10.95 -11.90
CA ASP A 107 -7.45 -10.54 -11.21
C ASP A 107 -7.63 -9.03 -11.31
N PRO A 108 -8.86 -8.54 -11.30
CA PRO A 108 -9.11 -7.13 -11.06
C PRO A 108 -8.59 -6.74 -9.68
N LEU A 109 -8.13 -5.52 -9.52
CA LEU A 109 -7.79 -4.99 -8.21
C LEU A 109 -9.03 -4.98 -7.32
N PRO A 110 -8.88 -5.29 -6.02
CA PRO A 110 -10.02 -5.51 -5.15
C PRO A 110 -10.84 -4.25 -4.89
N GLU A 111 -12.10 -4.48 -4.58
CA GLU A 111 -12.97 -3.51 -3.94
C GLU A 111 -12.97 -3.78 -2.43
N PHE A 112 -12.84 -2.73 -1.63
CA PHE A 112 -12.77 -2.84 -0.17
C PHE A 112 -13.44 -1.67 0.51
N SER A 113 -13.84 -1.86 1.77
CA SER A 113 -14.49 -0.82 2.57
C SER A 113 -13.47 -0.09 3.44
N VAL A 114 -13.44 1.24 3.33
CA VAL A 114 -12.72 2.10 4.27
C VAL A 114 -13.61 2.32 5.50
N PRO A 115 -13.22 1.81 6.68
CA PRO A 115 -13.99 2.00 7.89
C PRO A 115 -13.96 3.46 8.34
N LEU A 116 -15.09 3.93 8.82
CA LEU A 116 -15.28 5.21 9.45
C LEU A 116 -15.63 5.03 10.94
N LYS A 117 -16.22 6.03 11.56
CA LYS A 117 -16.76 5.89 12.93
C LYS A 117 -17.89 4.86 12.97
N ALA A 118 -18.09 4.25 14.12
CA ALA A 118 -19.10 3.20 14.30
C ALA A 118 -20.55 3.60 13.90
N ALA A 119 -20.86 4.90 13.92
CA ALA A 119 -22.16 5.43 13.49
C ALA A 119 -22.24 5.73 12.00
N ASP A 120 -21.12 5.71 11.28
CA ASP A 120 -21.05 6.09 9.86
C ASP A 120 -20.98 4.84 8.98
N GLU A 121 -21.59 4.92 7.80
CA GLU A 121 -21.43 3.87 6.80
C GLU A 121 -19.99 3.86 6.26
N ALA A 122 -19.42 2.66 6.13
CA ALA A 122 -18.11 2.49 5.51
C ALA A 122 -18.15 2.91 4.04
N VAL A 123 -17.08 3.56 3.58
CA VAL A 123 -16.97 3.99 2.18
C VAL A 123 -16.40 2.86 1.35
N LEU A 124 -17.14 2.40 0.36
CA LEU A 124 -16.68 1.40 -0.59
C LEU A 124 -15.72 2.04 -1.60
N VAL A 125 -14.54 1.44 -1.74
CA VAL A 125 -13.48 1.89 -2.66
C VAL A 125 -13.25 0.83 -3.72
N ASN A 126 -13.54 1.15 -4.96
CA ASN A 126 -13.20 0.32 -6.12
C ASN A 126 -11.80 0.70 -6.62
N LEU A 127 -10.79 -0.06 -6.20
CA LEU A 127 -9.38 0.24 -6.53
C LEU A 127 -9.10 0.08 -8.03
N GLN A 128 -9.77 -0.86 -8.71
CA GLN A 128 -9.63 -1.05 -10.15
C GLN A 128 -10.11 0.17 -10.93
N ALA A 129 -11.25 0.73 -10.56
CA ALA A 129 -11.79 1.93 -11.21
C ALA A 129 -10.88 3.15 -10.99
N ILE A 130 -10.34 3.31 -9.79
CA ILE A 130 -9.38 4.38 -9.47
C ILE A 130 -8.11 4.23 -10.31
N PHE A 131 -7.58 3.01 -10.40
CA PHE A 131 -6.37 2.72 -11.17
C PHE A 131 -6.58 2.98 -12.66
N ALA A 132 -7.68 2.50 -13.23
CA ALA A 132 -8.03 2.74 -14.64
C ALA A 132 -8.16 4.23 -14.94
N GLY A 133 -8.90 4.97 -14.11
CA GLY A 133 -9.06 6.41 -14.29
C GLY A 133 -7.76 7.20 -14.12
N MET A 134 -6.85 6.76 -13.26
CA MET A 134 -5.51 7.34 -13.14
C MET A 134 -4.67 7.07 -14.40
N TYR A 135 -4.71 5.84 -14.91
CA TYR A 135 -4.01 5.42 -16.12
C TYR A 135 -4.40 6.28 -17.31
N GLU A 136 -5.70 6.46 -17.54
CA GLU A 136 -6.25 7.31 -18.62
C GLU A 136 -5.85 8.77 -18.47
N ARG A 137 -6.10 9.36 -17.28
CA ARG A 137 -5.80 10.80 -17.06
C ARG A 137 -4.32 11.14 -17.18
N ALA A 138 -3.44 10.22 -16.85
CA ALA A 138 -2.00 10.41 -16.97
C ALA A 138 -1.44 10.03 -18.35
N SER A 139 -2.29 9.56 -19.27
CA SER A 139 -1.90 9.09 -20.60
C SER A 139 -0.76 8.08 -20.56
N TYR A 140 -0.88 7.08 -19.69
CA TYR A 140 0.15 6.06 -19.52
C TYR A 140 0.28 5.16 -20.75
N ASP A 141 -0.78 5.01 -21.55
CA ASP A 141 -0.78 4.35 -22.86
C ASP A 141 0.25 4.93 -23.82
N LEU A 142 0.53 6.24 -23.73
CA LEU A 142 1.52 6.95 -24.53
C LEU A 142 2.92 6.97 -23.90
N ARG A 143 3.04 6.57 -22.63
CA ARG A 143 4.29 6.66 -21.86
C ARG A 143 4.95 5.32 -21.60
N ILE A 144 4.16 4.25 -21.59
CA ILE A 144 4.65 2.89 -21.31
C ILE A 144 4.92 2.20 -22.65
N ASP A 145 6.15 1.78 -22.84
CA ASP A 145 6.52 0.91 -23.96
C ASP A 145 6.28 -0.55 -23.58
N TYR A 146 5.16 -1.09 -24.01
CA TYR A 146 4.76 -2.48 -23.73
C TYR A 146 5.58 -3.54 -24.48
N SER A 147 6.45 -3.14 -25.40
CA SER A 147 7.39 -4.05 -26.05
C SER A 147 8.61 -4.37 -25.17
N GLN A 148 8.85 -3.57 -24.15
CA GLN A 148 9.94 -3.78 -23.21
C GLN A 148 9.62 -4.91 -22.23
N PRO A 149 10.62 -5.68 -21.80
CA PRO A 149 10.41 -6.69 -20.76
C PRO A 149 9.96 -6.03 -19.44
N LEU A 150 9.11 -6.73 -18.73
CA LEU A 150 8.64 -6.28 -17.43
C LEU A 150 9.79 -6.10 -16.43
N SER A 151 9.73 -5.04 -15.65
CA SER A 151 10.65 -4.84 -14.53
C SER A 151 10.59 -6.01 -13.54
N PRO A 152 11.73 -6.44 -12.98
CA PRO A 152 11.75 -7.50 -11.98
C PRO A 152 10.83 -7.23 -10.78
N PRO A 153 10.31 -8.29 -10.14
CA PRO A 153 10.52 -9.71 -10.45
C PRO A 153 9.73 -10.17 -11.68
N SER A 154 10.32 -11.08 -12.45
CA SER A 154 9.63 -11.75 -13.55
C SER A 154 8.41 -12.51 -13.04
N PHE A 155 7.40 -12.66 -13.86
CA PHE A 155 6.32 -13.58 -13.56
C PHE A 155 6.81 -15.03 -13.67
N SER A 156 6.24 -15.93 -12.88
CA SER A 156 6.41 -17.38 -13.10
C SER A 156 5.84 -17.77 -14.46
N GLU A 157 6.32 -18.87 -15.04
CA GLU A 157 5.80 -19.38 -16.31
C GLU A 157 4.27 -19.55 -16.30
N ALA A 158 3.71 -20.02 -15.18
CA ALA A 158 2.27 -20.13 -14.97
C ALA A 158 1.52 -18.78 -14.97
N ALA A 159 2.21 -17.67 -14.72
CA ALA A 159 1.63 -16.33 -14.76
C ALA A 159 1.84 -15.61 -16.10
N GLN A 160 2.67 -16.20 -17.00
CA GLN A 160 2.91 -15.67 -18.35
C GLN A 160 2.01 -16.33 -19.41
N ALA A 161 1.49 -17.53 -19.14
CA ALA A 161 0.56 -18.26 -19.99
C ALA A 161 -0.87 -17.74 -19.82
#